data_d8097525b6472cfc7af404765d490575
#
_entry.id   d8097525b6472cfc7af404765d490575
#
_cell.length_a   1.000
_cell.length_b   1.000
_cell.length_c   1.000
_cell.angle_alpha   90.00
_cell.angle_beta   90.00
_cell.angle_gamma   90.00
#
_symmetry.space_group_name_H-M   'P 1'
#
loop_
_entity.id
_entity.type
_entity.pdbx_description
1 polymer ?
#
loop_
_entity_poly.entity_id
_entity_poly.type
_entity_poly.pdbx_seq_one_letter_code
_entity_poly.pdbx_strand_id
1 'polypeptide(L)'
;MGVTEESHRIGWGLAALALIFLCAAFVPHQALADGNRSLLSGEVRIHVLPFSYNDAIIIECDGHFGVVDSGEDDDYPDGSDPRYPPRDGTIVGGGHEDEVIAYMRKIGVTQDNLDFYIGTHSHSDHIGSAPDIIEAFHPKAIYLSVYDDSLITDEARLWDNQFVYDKFLDAAKWAQDAYGARFIQHLDSSYAGADDSDKGSPVFMLGDAKIEILNY
;
A
#
# COMPACT_ATOMS: atom_id res chain seq x y z
N MET A 1 -10.84 48.31 -83.89
CA MET A 1 -11.37 47.50 -82.75
C MET A 1 -10.41 46.35 -82.57
N GLY A 2 -9.39 46.55 -81.82
CA GLY A 2 -8.39 45.53 -81.54
C GLY A 2 -8.26 45.37 -80.01
N VAL A 3 -8.39 44.20 -79.54
CA VAL A 3 -8.15 43.86 -78.17
C VAL A 3 -6.84 43.09 -78.17
N THR A 4 -5.81 43.67 -77.57
CA THR A 4 -4.50 43.08 -77.43
C THR A 4 -4.52 42.27 -76.16
N GLU A 5 -4.22 40.98 -76.26
CA GLU A 5 -4.06 40.03 -75.16
C GLU A 5 -2.67 40.12 -74.57
N GLU A 6 -2.54 40.59 -73.32
CA GLU A 6 -1.27 40.58 -72.58
C GLU A 6 -1.20 39.34 -71.70
N SER A 7 -0.23 38.49 -72.05
CA SER A 7 0.05 37.30 -71.30
C SER A 7 0.94 37.60 -70.07
N HIS A 8 0.38 37.54 -68.86
CA HIS A 8 1.19 37.60 -67.67
C HIS A 8 1.76 36.21 -67.33
N ARG A 9 3.05 36.06 -67.40
CA ARG A 9 3.80 34.93 -66.87
C ARG A 9 3.86 35.03 -65.36
N ILE A 10 3.18 34.14 -64.70
CA ILE A 10 3.29 33.96 -63.22
C ILE A 10 4.51 33.08 -62.98
N GLY A 11 5.53 33.67 -62.36
CA GLY A 11 6.70 32.92 -61.88
C GLY A 11 6.36 32.05 -60.68
N TRP A 12 6.64 30.76 -60.78
CA TRP A 12 6.55 29.84 -59.68
C TRP A 12 7.76 30.01 -58.76
N GLY A 13 7.59 30.75 -57.67
CA GLY A 13 8.53 30.73 -56.55
C GLY A 13 8.38 29.44 -55.78
N LEU A 14 9.38 28.59 -55.81
CA LEU A 14 9.52 27.42 -54.96
C LEU A 14 9.74 27.88 -53.50
N ALA A 15 8.69 27.96 -52.72
CA ALA A 15 8.77 28.05 -51.28
C ALA A 15 9.06 26.64 -50.74
N ALA A 16 10.31 26.39 -50.39
CA ALA A 16 10.69 25.18 -49.67
C ALA A 16 10.12 25.25 -48.25
N LEU A 17 9.00 24.60 -47.99
CA LEU A 17 8.49 24.36 -46.66
C LEU A 17 9.39 23.32 -45.99
N ALA A 18 10.29 23.76 -45.11
CA ALA A 18 11.01 22.86 -44.20
C ALA A 18 10.02 22.34 -43.16
N LEU A 19 9.52 21.10 -43.38
CA LEU A 19 8.79 20.34 -42.37
C LEU A 19 9.80 19.91 -41.33
N ILE A 20 9.86 20.63 -40.20
CA ILE A 20 10.55 20.18 -39.01
C ILE A 20 9.67 19.07 -38.42
N PHE A 21 10.01 17.81 -38.72
CA PHE A 21 9.51 16.66 -37.94
C PHE A 21 10.12 16.74 -36.55
N LEU A 22 9.36 17.29 -35.63
CA LEU A 22 9.62 17.11 -34.21
C LEU A 22 9.35 15.64 -33.93
N CYS A 23 10.38 14.78 -34.01
CA CYS A 23 10.32 13.45 -33.43
C CYS A 23 10.16 13.62 -31.91
N ALA A 24 8.93 13.77 -31.45
CA ALA A 24 8.61 13.43 -30.08
C ALA A 24 9.00 11.95 -29.93
N ALA A 25 10.12 11.72 -29.29
CA ALA A 25 10.50 10.39 -28.84
C ALA A 25 9.34 9.92 -27.95
N PHE A 26 8.47 9.14 -28.53
CA PHE A 26 7.49 8.38 -27.78
C PHE A 26 8.29 7.38 -26.95
N VAL A 27 8.63 7.75 -25.72
CA VAL A 27 9.12 6.80 -24.75
C VAL A 27 7.92 5.88 -24.50
N PRO A 28 7.94 4.65 -24.98
CA PRO A 28 6.84 3.76 -24.69
C PRO A 28 6.80 3.62 -23.17
N HIS A 29 5.68 3.96 -22.57
CA HIS A 29 5.34 3.58 -21.22
C HIS A 29 5.20 2.04 -21.20
N GLN A 30 6.32 1.35 -21.29
CA GLN A 30 6.42 -0.08 -20.99
C GLN A 30 6.67 -0.30 -19.50
N ALA A 31 5.96 0.44 -18.66
CA ALA A 31 6.13 0.36 -17.22
C ALA A 31 5.11 -0.58 -16.54
N LEU A 32 4.44 -1.47 -17.26
CA LEU A 32 3.41 -2.33 -16.67
C LEU A 32 3.58 -3.84 -16.95
N ALA A 33 4.74 -4.30 -17.35
CA ALA A 33 4.89 -5.73 -17.68
C ALA A 33 6.04 -6.48 -17.01
N ASP A 34 6.90 -5.88 -16.23
CA ASP A 34 8.02 -6.58 -15.62
C ASP A 34 7.94 -6.67 -14.10
N GLY A 35 6.87 -7.28 -13.58
CA GLY A 35 6.80 -7.74 -12.18
C GLY A 35 7.86 -8.80 -11.82
N ASN A 36 8.75 -9.15 -12.75
CA ASN A 36 9.77 -10.17 -12.57
C ASN A 36 11.19 -9.70 -12.91
N ARG A 37 11.42 -8.38 -12.90
CA ARG A 37 12.79 -7.89 -12.99
C ARG A 37 13.48 -8.08 -11.64
N SER A 38 14.53 -8.89 -11.60
CA SER A 38 15.41 -8.96 -10.43
C SER A 38 15.93 -7.57 -10.08
N LEU A 39 15.69 -7.15 -8.83
CA LEU A 39 16.22 -5.89 -8.31
C LEU A 39 17.74 -5.95 -8.25
N LEU A 40 18.40 -4.82 -8.43
CA LEU A 40 19.81 -4.67 -8.06
C LEU A 40 19.90 -4.68 -6.53
N SER A 41 21.03 -5.12 -5.98
CA SER A 41 21.24 -5.08 -4.52
C SER A 41 21.00 -3.67 -3.97
N GLY A 42 20.18 -3.57 -2.93
CA GLY A 42 19.77 -2.32 -2.30
C GLY A 42 18.74 -1.48 -3.11
N GLU A 43 18.27 -1.96 -4.26
CA GLU A 43 17.15 -1.30 -4.99
C GLU A 43 15.86 -1.52 -4.20
N VAL A 44 15.16 -0.43 -3.87
CA VAL A 44 13.85 -0.46 -3.22
C VAL A 44 12.76 -0.27 -4.26
N ARG A 45 11.72 -1.10 -4.20
CA ARG A 45 10.50 -0.92 -4.98
C ARG A 45 9.32 -0.72 -4.04
N ILE A 46 8.51 0.29 -4.32
CA ILE A 46 7.29 0.57 -3.58
C ILE A 46 6.11 0.31 -4.51
N HIS A 47 5.24 -0.60 -4.12
CA HIS A 47 4.00 -0.93 -4.80
C HIS A 47 2.86 -0.24 -4.07
N VAL A 48 2.17 0.67 -4.73
CA VAL A 48 0.95 1.30 -4.22
C VAL A 48 -0.21 0.71 -4.99
N LEU A 49 -1.11 0.03 -4.32
CA LEU A 49 -2.24 -0.62 -4.97
C LEU A 49 -3.34 0.40 -5.29
N PRO A 50 -3.95 0.35 -6.48
CA PRO A 50 -4.84 1.40 -6.98
C PRO A 50 -6.28 1.22 -6.50
N PHE A 51 -6.50 1.04 -5.21
CA PHE A 51 -7.84 0.95 -4.65
C PHE A 51 -8.41 2.34 -4.36
N SER A 52 -9.69 2.54 -4.65
CA SER A 52 -10.37 3.78 -4.29
C SER A 52 -10.66 3.80 -2.80
N TYR A 53 -10.26 4.85 -2.11
CA TYR A 53 -10.48 5.05 -0.67
C TYR A 53 -9.83 4.01 0.24
N ASN A 54 -8.81 3.31 -0.22
CA ASN A 54 -8.09 2.31 0.56
C ASN A 54 -6.60 2.48 0.40
N ASP A 55 -5.84 2.27 1.46
CA ASP A 55 -4.39 2.28 1.43
C ASP A 55 -3.83 0.86 1.53
N ALA A 56 -3.04 0.47 0.54
CA ALA A 56 -2.31 -0.80 0.54
C ALA A 56 -0.96 -0.59 -0.15
N ILE A 57 0.11 -0.69 0.62
CA ILE A 57 1.47 -0.39 0.16
C ILE A 57 2.37 -1.57 0.49
N ILE A 58 3.12 -2.06 -0.51
CA ILE A 58 4.12 -3.10 -0.32
C ILE A 58 5.48 -2.53 -0.67
N ILE A 59 6.46 -2.78 0.19
CA ILE A 59 7.85 -2.36 0.01
C ILE A 59 8.69 -3.62 -0.24
N GLU A 60 9.49 -3.61 -1.30
CA GLU A 60 10.38 -4.71 -1.69
C GLU A 60 11.83 -4.22 -1.69
N CYS A 61 12.73 -4.99 -1.06
CA CYS A 61 14.17 -4.81 -1.15
C CYS A 61 14.87 -6.16 -1.04
N ASP A 62 15.74 -6.50 -1.98
CA ASP A 62 16.57 -7.71 -1.99
C ASP A 62 15.79 -9.04 -1.78
N GLY A 63 14.54 -9.10 -2.24
CA GLY A 63 13.65 -10.25 -2.07
C GLY A 63 12.98 -10.34 -0.71
N HIS A 64 13.15 -9.34 0.13
CA HIS A 64 12.41 -9.11 1.38
C HIS A 64 11.26 -8.15 1.14
N PHE A 65 10.17 -8.35 1.87
CA PHE A 65 8.96 -7.56 1.72
C PHE A 65 8.48 -6.99 3.06
N GLY A 66 7.85 -5.84 2.99
CA GLY A 66 7.10 -5.24 4.08
C GLY A 66 5.77 -4.70 3.57
N VAL A 67 4.75 -4.69 4.42
CA VAL A 67 3.44 -4.15 4.12
C VAL A 67 3.14 -2.97 5.03
N VAL A 68 2.57 -1.92 4.48
CA VAL A 68 2.02 -0.77 5.22
C VAL A 68 0.58 -0.60 4.77
N ASP A 69 -0.34 -0.89 5.66
CA ASP A 69 -1.77 -0.99 5.42
C ASP A 69 -2.13 -1.99 4.28
N SER A 70 -3.34 -2.47 4.24
CA SER A 70 -3.76 -3.47 3.26
C SER A 70 -5.20 -3.29 2.76
N GLY A 71 -5.86 -2.21 3.18
CA GLY A 71 -7.19 -1.84 2.71
C GLY A 71 -8.32 -2.50 3.48
N GLU A 72 -9.53 -2.25 2.99
CA GLU A 72 -10.79 -2.75 3.49
C GLU A 72 -10.91 -4.27 3.30
N ASP A 73 -11.66 -4.93 4.17
CA ASP A 73 -12.12 -6.31 4.02
C ASP A 73 -13.65 -6.38 3.83
N ASP A 74 -14.18 -7.59 3.69
CA ASP A 74 -15.65 -7.84 3.59
C ASP A 74 -16.32 -7.99 4.97
N ASP A 75 -15.56 -7.95 6.05
CA ASP A 75 -16.06 -8.09 7.41
C ASP A 75 -16.49 -6.74 8.00
N TYR A 76 -17.65 -6.73 8.64
CA TYR A 76 -18.20 -5.55 9.31
C TYR A 76 -19.06 -5.96 10.51
N PRO A 77 -19.23 -5.05 11.50
CA PRO A 77 -20.07 -5.35 12.65
C PRO A 77 -21.54 -5.45 12.26
N ASP A 78 -22.17 -6.60 12.48
CA ASP A 78 -23.57 -6.88 12.21
C ASP A 78 -24.51 -6.50 13.38
N GLY A 79 -23.94 -5.99 14.47
CA GLY A 79 -24.66 -5.59 15.69
C GLY A 79 -25.06 -6.73 16.61
N SER A 80 -24.64 -7.97 16.32
CA SER A 80 -24.88 -9.12 17.21
C SER A 80 -24.07 -9.05 18.50
N ASP A 81 -22.87 -8.42 18.43
CA ASP A 81 -22.03 -8.15 19.59
C ASP A 81 -22.23 -6.69 20.06
N PRO A 82 -22.67 -6.47 21.30
CA PRO A 82 -22.90 -5.11 21.80
C PRO A 82 -21.63 -4.25 21.93
N ARG A 83 -20.43 -4.85 21.84
CA ARG A 83 -19.17 -4.10 21.78
C ARG A 83 -19.03 -3.36 20.46
N TYR A 84 -19.66 -3.86 19.40
CA TYR A 84 -19.55 -3.35 18.05
C TYR A 84 -20.93 -2.97 17.49
N PRO A 85 -21.54 -1.88 17.96
CA PRO A 85 -22.83 -1.47 17.45
C PRO A 85 -22.69 -0.99 16.00
N PRO A 86 -23.67 -1.26 15.12
CA PRO A 86 -23.69 -0.67 13.80
C PRO A 86 -23.68 0.85 13.88
N ARG A 87 -22.81 1.50 13.10
CA ARG A 87 -22.67 2.96 13.08
C ARG A 87 -22.77 3.47 11.65
N ASP A 88 -23.28 4.69 11.50
CA ASP A 88 -23.32 5.37 10.21
C ASP A 88 -21.90 5.59 9.68
N GLY A 89 -21.68 5.30 8.40
CA GLY A 89 -20.41 5.45 7.74
C GLY A 89 -19.51 4.20 7.74
N THR A 90 -19.89 3.13 8.47
CA THR A 90 -19.24 1.83 8.32
C THR A 90 -19.39 1.32 6.89
N ILE A 91 -18.30 0.90 6.28
CA ILE A 91 -18.30 0.28 4.95
C ILE A 91 -18.84 -1.14 5.08
N VAL A 92 -19.74 -1.53 4.17
CA VAL A 92 -20.37 -2.84 4.16
C VAL A 92 -20.11 -3.50 2.82
N GLY A 93 -19.20 -4.46 2.81
CA GLY A 93 -18.77 -5.15 1.59
C GLY A 93 -17.87 -4.28 0.71
N GLY A 94 -17.16 -4.89 -0.19
CA GLY A 94 -16.22 -4.21 -1.08
C GLY A 94 -14.79 -4.30 -0.58
N GLY A 95 -14.48 -5.37 0.17
CA GLY A 95 -13.12 -5.71 0.58
C GLY A 95 -12.19 -5.98 -0.60
N HIS A 96 -10.90 -5.87 -0.32
CA HIS A 96 -9.81 -6.04 -1.28
C HIS A 96 -8.79 -7.09 -0.85
N GLU A 97 -9.08 -7.86 0.19
CA GLU A 97 -8.20 -8.89 0.76
C GLU A 97 -7.72 -9.88 -0.30
N ASP A 98 -8.62 -10.39 -1.12
CA ASP A 98 -8.29 -11.34 -2.19
C ASP A 98 -7.36 -10.73 -3.26
N GLU A 99 -7.62 -9.48 -3.67
CA GLU A 99 -6.79 -8.77 -4.64
C GLU A 99 -5.40 -8.46 -4.08
N VAL A 100 -5.30 -8.04 -2.83
CA VAL A 100 -4.01 -7.78 -2.16
C VAL A 100 -3.22 -9.07 -2.06
N ILE A 101 -3.81 -10.16 -1.56
CA ILE A 101 -3.17 -11.47 -1.45
C ILE A 101 -2.71 -11.99 -2.81
N ALA A 102 -3.57 -11.91 -3.83
CA ALA A 102 -3.22 -12.34 -5.19
C ALA A 102 -2.05 -11.52 -5.76
N TYR A 103 -2.05 -10.20 -5.52
CA TYR A 103 -0.96 -9.33 -5.95
C TYR A 103 0.35 -9.65 -5.22
N MET A 104 0.31 -9.80 -3.90
CA MET A 104 1.48 -10.17 -3.10
C MET A 104 2.10 -11.49 -3.56
N ARG A 105 1.29 -12.53 -3.79
CA ARG A 105 1.75 -13.81 -4.36
C ARG A 105 2.38 -13.63 -5.74
N LYS A 106 1.79 -12.79 -6.59
CA LYS A 106 2.29 -12.52 -7.94
C LYS A 106 3.67 -11.88 -7.94
N ILE A 107 3.96 -10.99 -6.99
CA ILE A 107 5.28 -10.33 -6.88
C ILE A 107 6.31 -11.16 -6.10
N GLY A 108 5.92 -12.32 -5.55
CA GLY A 108 6.82 -13.27 -4.90
C GLY A 108 6.86 -13.21 -3.38
N VAL A 109 5.86 -12.58 -2.74
CA VAL A 109 5.72 -12.64 -1.27
C VAL A 109 5.34 -14.05 -0.84
N THR A 110 6.00 -14.53 0.18
CA THR A 110 5.81 -15.85 0.80
C THR A 110 5.87 -15.72 2.32
N GLN A 111 5.58 -16.79 3.05
CA GLN A 111 5.70 -16.83 4.51
C GLN A 111 7.16 -16.68 5.01
N ASP A 112 8.15 -16.90 4.15
CA ASP A 112 9.55 -16.84 4.54
C ASP A 112 10.15 -15.41 4.41
N ASN A 113 9.56 -14.57 3.55
CA ASN A 113 10.16 -13.30 3.15
C ASN A 113 9.33 -12.04 3.45
N LEU A 114 8.21 -12.15 4.14
CA LEU A 114 7.49 -10.99 4.67
C LEU A 114 8.07 -10.61 6.03
N ASP A 115 8.87 -9.54 6.06
CA ASP A 115 9.61 -9.15 7.26
C ASP A 115 8.73 -8.36 8.23
N PHE A 116 7.81 -7.52 7.73
CA PHE A 116 6.92 -6.76 8.60
C PHE A 116 5.54 -6.45 7.97
N TYR A 117 4.57 -6.22 8.86
CA TYR A 117 3.30 -5.56 8.58
C TYR A 117 3.16 -4.35 9.51
N ILE A 118 2.83 -3.19 8.98
CA ILE A 118 2.55 -1.96 9.72
C ILE A 118 1.10 -1.56 9.45
N GLY A 119 0.25 -1.55 10.49
CA GLY A 119 -1.03 -0.86 10.47
C GLY A 119 -0.82 0.58 10.95
N THR A 120 -1.19 1.55 10.13
CA THR A 120 -0.95 2.96 10.48
C THR A 120 -1.93 3.45 11.53
N HIS A 121 -3.19 3.04 11.45
CA HIS A 121 -4.24 3.36 12.41
C HIS A 121 -5.47 2.46 12.22
N SER A 122 -6.42 2.53 13.16
CA SER A 122 -7.53 1.59 13.28
C SER A 122 -8.76 1.98 12.46
N HIS A 123 -8.58 2.22 11.15
CA HIS A 123 -9.69 2.34 10.20
C HIS A 123 -9.72 1.12 9.27
N SER A 124 -10.90 0.70 8.86
CA SER A 124 -11.08 -0.49 8.02
C SER A 124 -10.45 -0.34 6.64
N ASP A 125 -10.50 0.83 6.03
CA ASP A 125 -9.84 1.16 4.77
C ASP A 125 -8.29 1.14 4.81
N HIS A 126 -7.72 0.91 5.98
CA HIS A 126 -6.28 0.74 6.22
C HIS A 126 -5.91 -0.68 6.68
N ILE A 127 -6.58 -1.18 7.72
CA ILE A 127 -6.20 -2.44 8.36
C ILE A 127 -7.30 -3.52 8.31
N GLY A 128 -8.39 -3.30 7.55
CA GLY A 128 -9.47 -4.27 7.44
C GLY A 128 -8.96 -5.64 7.04
N SER A 129 -8.27 -5.74 5.93
CA SER A 129 -7.73 -7.01 5.43
C SER A 129 -6.44 -7.49 6.11
N ALA A 130 -5.98 -6.81 7.17
CA ALA A 130 -4.76 -7.21 7.89
C ALA A 130 -4.78 -8.64 8.46
N PRO A 131 -5.88 -9.14 9.05
CA PRO A 131 -5.96 -10.52 9.53
C PRO A 131 -5.65 -11.53 8.44
N ASP A 132 -6.20 -11.34 7.23
CA ASP A 132 -6.01 -12.23 6.08
C ASP A 132 -4.57 -12.20 5.57
N ILE A 133 -3.95 -11.02 5.54
CA ILE A 133 -2.56 -10.86 5.16
C ILE A 133 -1.62 -11.53 6.18
N ILE A 134 -1.89 -11.36 7.48
CA ILE A 134 -1.12 -11.98 8.55
C ILE A 134 -1.21 -13.50 8.48
N GLU A 135 -2.41 -14.05 8.25
CA GLU A 135 -2.62 -15.49 8.13
C GLU A 135 -1.97 -16.07 6.86
N ALA A 136 -2.07 -15.35 5.73
CA ALA A 136 -1.53 -15.83 4.46
C ALA A 136 -0.01 -15.82 4.38
N PHE A 137 0.66 -14.82 4.96
CA PHE A 137 2.08 -14.52 4.71
C PHE A 137 2.99 -14.50 5.94
N HIS A 138 2.47 -14.64 7.14
CA HIS A 138 3.26 -14.77 8.38
C HIS A 138 4.34 -13.68 8.58
N PRO A 139 3.98 -12.39 8.65
CA PRO A 139 4.99 -11.33 8.86
C PRO A 139 5.77 -11.57 10.14
N LYS A 140 7.11 -11.40 10.10
CA LYS A 140 7.99 -11.62 11.27
C LYS A 140 7.79 -10.58 12.37
N ALA A 141 7.36 -9.36 12.00
CA ALA A 141 7.03 -8.28 12.92
C ALA A 141 5.72 -7.60 12.50
N ILE A 142 4.88 -7.29 13.46
CA ILE A 142 3.58 -6.66 13.28
C ILE A 142 3.54 -5.40 14.15
N TYR A 143 3.18 -4.27 13.55
CA TYR A 143 3.14 -2.98 14.21
C TYR A 143 1.74 -2.40 14.14
N LEU A 144 1.18 -2.03 15.29
CA LEU A 144 -0.08 -1.28 15.39
C LEU A 144 -0.13 -0.56 16.73
N SER A 145 -0.38 0.73 16.74
CA SER A 145 -0.57 1.49 17.97
C SER A 145 -1.81 1.04 18.73
N VAL A 146 -1.79 1.18 20.05
CA VAL A 146 -2.95 0.88 20.90
C VAL A 146 -4.12 1.78 20.50
N TYR A 147 -5.29 1.18 20.38
CA TYR A 147 -6.54 1.86 20.11
C TYR A 147 -7.64 1.42 21.09
N ASP A 148 -8.53 2.34 21.41
CA ASP A 148 -9.77 2.10 22.13
C ASP A 148 -10.75 3.22 21.78
N ASP A 149 -12.02 2.91 21.55
CA ASP A 149 -13.08 3.89 21.22
C ASP A 149 -13.14 5.05 22.20
N SER A 150 -12.80 4.83 23.48
CA SER A 150 -12.78 5.86 24.50
C SER A 150 -11.73 6.97 24.28
N LEU A 151 -10.76 6.75 23.39
CA LEU A 151 -9.78 7.76 22.98
C LEU A 151 -10.37 8.76 21.99
N ILE A 152 -11.51 8.45 21.40
CA ILE A 152 -12.20 9.29 20.42
C ILE A 152 -13.35 10.02 21.10
N THR A 153 -13.30 11.34 21.10
CA THR A 153 -14.34 12.20 21.73
C THR A 153 -15.49 12.55 20.78
N ASP A 154 -15.31 12.40 19.50
CA ASP A 154 -16.31 12.65 18.46
C ASP A 154 -16.94 11.32 18.02
N GLU A 155 -18.14 11.02 18.52
CA GLU A 155 -18.83 9.76 18.20
C GLU A 155 -19.07 9.53 16.70
N ALA A 156 -19.10 10.60 15.89
CA ALA A 156 -19.22 10.47 14.44
C ALA A 156 -17.95 9.91 13.75
N ARG A 157 -16.86 9.75 14.49
CA ARG A 157 -15.59 9.19 14.02
C ARG A 157 -15.28 7.81 14.59
N LEU A 158 -16.23 7.19 15.24
CA LEU A 158 -16.01 5.85 15.81
C LEU A 158 -16.14 4.75 14.74
N TRP A 159 -16.99 4.93 13.76
CA TRP A 159 -17.26 3.93 12.69
C TRP A 159 -17.22 2.49 13.23
N ASP A 160 -16.44 1.62 12.63
CA ASP A 160 -16.15 0.25 13.05
C ASP A 160 -14.74 0.05 13.61
N ASN A 161 -14.06 1.13 13.98
CA ASN A 161 -12.65 1.15 14.37
C ASN A 161 -12.30 0.10 15.45
N GLN A 162 -13.15 -0.01 16.50
CA GLN A 162 -12.90 -0.99 17.56
C GLN A 162 -13.03 -2.44 17.06
N PHE A 163 -13.99 -2.69 16.17
CA PHE A 163 -14.17 -4.01 15.56
C PHE A 163 -12.94 -4.42 14.76
N VAL A 164 -12.50 -3.55 13.87
CA VAL A 164 -11.33 -3.78 13.01
C VAL A 164 -10.06 -3.93 13.85
N TYR A 165 -9.89 -3.07 14.87
CA TYR A 165 -8.75 -3.15 15.79
C TYR A 165 -8.70 -4.47 16.56
N ASP A 166 -9.83 -4.90 17.11
CA ASP A 166 -9.89 -6.14 17.90
C ASP A 166 -9.61 -7.37 17.01
N LYS A 167 -10.11 -7.40 15.77
CA LYS A 167 -9.78 -8.45 14.79
C LYS A 167 -8.29 -8.49 14.45
N PHE A 168 -7.69 -7.30 14.20
CA PHE A 168 -6.26 -7.20 13.98
C PHE A 168 -5.47 -7.70 15.21
N LEU A 169 -5.88 -7.28 16.41
CA LEU A 169 -5.23 -7.69 17.65
C LEU A 169 -5.27 -9.20 17.86
N ASP A 170 -6.40 -9.84 17.53
CA ASP A 170 -6.55 -11.29 17.61
C ASP A 170 -5.65 -11.99 16.59
N ALA A 171 -5.55 -11.49 15.36
CA ALA A 171 -4.64 -12.01 14.34
C ALA A 171 -3.17 -11.85 14.75
N ALA A 172 -2.80 -10.71 15.32
CA ALA A 172 -1.43 -10.48 15.80
C ALA A 172 -1.05 -11.41 16.97
N LYS A 173 -1.96 -11.64 17.92
CA LYS A 173 -1.77 -12.62 19.00
C LYS A 173 -1.66 -14.04 18.48
N TRP A 174 -2.53 -14.41 17.54
CA TRP A 174 -2.41 -15.71 16.88
C TRP A 174 -1.04 -15.87 16.21
N ALA A 175 -0.56 -14.85 15.52
CA ALA A 175 0.75 -14.86 14.87
C ALA A 175 1.91 -15.05 15.87
N GLN A 176 1.83 -14.39 17.05
CA GLN A 176 2.79 -14.60 18.14
C GLN A 176 2.81 -16.05 18.61
N ASP A 177 1.64 -16.63 18.82
CA ASP A 177 1.49 -18.00 19.35
C ASP A 177 1.83 -19.07 18.30
N ALA A 178 1.43 -18.86 17.05
CA ALA A 178 1.54 -19.86 15.98
C ALA A 178 2.95 -19.99 15.40
N TYR A 179 3.65 -18.87 15.19
CA TYR A 179 4.96 -18.86 14.53
C TYR A 179 5.99 -17.88 15.12
N GLY A 180 5.67 -17.24 16.25
CA GLY A 180 6.61 -16.40 16.98
C GLY A 180 6.80 -15.00 16.40
N ALA A 181 5.81 -14.45 15.70
CA ALA A 181 5.84 -13.07 15.26
C ALA A 181 6.03 -12.10 16.44
N ARG A 182 6.73 -11.00 16.20
CA ARG A 182 6.78 -9.92 17.18
C ARG A 182 5.60 -8.99 16.96
N PHE A 183 4.79 -8.75 17.99
CA PHE A 183 3.76 -7.72 17.96
C PHE A 183 4.20 -6.50 18.74
N ILE A 184 4.27 -5.34 18.06
CA ILE A 184 4.85 -4.10 18.58
C ILE A 184 3.76 -3.02 18.59
N GLN A 185 3.43 -2.54 19.78
CA GLN A 185 2.44 -1.48 20.00
C GLN A 185 3.07 -0.16 20.44
N HIS A 186 4.33 -0.21 20.90
CA HIS A 186 5.06 0.97 21.37
C HIS A 186 6.43 1.06 20.71
N LEU A 187 6.68 2.17 20.02
CA LEU A 187 7.98 2.46 19.44
C LEU A 187 8.83 3.27 20.43
N ASP A 188 10.07 2.84 20.60
CA ASP A 188 11.05 3.49 21.48
C ASP A 188 12.39 3.58 20.76
N SER A 189 12.87 4.81 20.53
CA SER A 189 14.16 5.05 19.88
C SER A 189 15.36 4.56 20.71
N SER A 190 15.18 4.34 22.01
CA SER A 190 16.17 3.77 22.90
C SER A 190 16.11 2.24 23.03
N TYR A 191 15.15 1.60 22.34
CA TYR A 191 14.97 0.15 22.40
C TYR A 191 16.20 -0.60 21.91
N ALA A 192 16.79 -1.40 22.78
CA ALA A 192 18.02 -2.13 22.53
C ALA A 192 17.84 -3.64 22.32
N GLY A 193 16.62 -4.09 21.97
CA GLY A 193 16.33 -5.50 21.71
C GLY A 193 16.12 -6.35 22.98
N ALA A 194 15.82 -5.72 24.11
CA ALA A 194 15.49 -6.44 25.34
C ALA A 194 14.03 -6.96 25.34
N ASP A 195 13.72 -7.80 26.29
CA ASP A 195 12.58 -8.72 26.37
C ASP A 195 11.17 -8.12 26.52
N ASP A 196 10.98 -6.82 26.31
CA ASP A 196 9.65 -6.22 26.35
C ASP A 196 8.89 -6.57 25.08
N SER A 197 7.91 -7.42 25.21
CA SER A 197 7.21 -8.10 24.13
C SER A 197 6.45 -7.16 23.19
N ASP A 198 6.06 -5.95 23.63
CA ASP A 198 5.25 -4.98 22.90
C ASP A 198 6.02 -3.73 22.45
N LYS A 199 7.33 -3.66 22.72
CA LYS A 199 8.20 -2.55 22.32
C LYS A 199 9.06 -2.89 21.12
N GLY A 200 9.34 -1.89 20.30
CA GLY A 200 10.22 -2.01 19.15
C GLY A 200 10.97 -0.74 18.81
N SER A 201 12.06 -0.89 18.09
CA SER A 201 12.75 0.24 17.48
C SER A 201 11.93 0.81 16.34
N PRO A 202 11.83 2.15 16.20
CA PRO A 202 11.29 2.75 14.99
C PRO A 202 12.19 2.58 13.77
N VAL A 203 13.42 2.06 13.97
CA VAL A 203 14.43 1.86 12.93
C VAL A 203 14.76 0.38 12.82
N PHE A 204 14.62 -0.18 11.61
CA PHE A 204 14.92 -1.58 11.30
C PHE A 204 15.33 -1.73 9.83
N MET A 205 15.72 -2.93 9.43
CA MET A 205 16.18 -3.22 8.07
C MET A 205 15.12 -4.02 7.30
N LEU A 206 15.05 -3.77 5.99
CA LEU A 206 14.36 -4.60 5.01
C LEU A 206 15.39 -4.94 3.91
N GLY A 207 15.92 -6.15 3.89
CA GLY A 207 17.10 -6.43 3.08
C GLY A 207 18.24 -5.46 3.44
N ASP A 208 18.82 -4.80 2.45
CA ASP A 208 19.84 -3.76 2.63
C ASP A 208 19.26 -2.34 2.85
N ALA A 209 17.93 -2.17 2.78
CA ALA A 209 17.30 -0.88 3.02
C ALA A 209 17.04 -0.61 4.51
N LYS A 210 17.35 0.60 4.95
CA LYS A 210 16.96 1.10 6.27
C LYS A 210 15.55 1.64 6.22
N ILE A 211 14.68 1.13 7.07
CA ILE A 211 13.32 1.64 7.30
C ILE A 211 13.31 2.46 8.60
N GLU A 212 12.65 3.59 8.60
CA GLU A 212 12.48 4.44 9.79
C GLU A 212 11.05 4.96 9.86
N ILE A 213 10.33 4.60 10.93
CA ILE A 213 9.01 5.15 11.24
C ILE A 213 9.24 6.51 11.92
N LEU A 214 8.75 7.58 11.31
CA LEU A 214 9.03 8.96 11.76
C LEU A 214 7.93 9.54 12.65
N ASN A 215 6.72 8.98 12.58
CA ASN A 215 5.57 9.47 13.35
C ASN A 215 4.98 8.31 14.17
N TYR A 216 5.25 8.31 15.49
CA TYR A 216 4.85 7.27 16.43
C TYR A 216 4.66 7.84 17.85
#